data_2dfe731aded44532c37be047dba09453
#
_entry.id   2dfe731aded44532c37be047dba09453
#
_cell.length_a   1.000
_cell.length_b   1.000
_cell.length_c   1.000
_cell.angle_alpha   90.00
_cell.angle_beta   90.00
_cell.angle_gamma   90.00
#
_symmetry.space_group_name_H-M   'P 1'
#
loop_
_entity.id
_entity.type
_entity.pdbx_description
1 polymer ?
#
loop_
_entity_poly.entity_id
_entity_poly.type
_entity_poly.pdbx_seq_one_letter_code
_entity_poly.pdbx_strand_id
1 'polypeptide(L)'
;MGLENFIPIIWSSKLFVRLQKALVFASLVDRQYEGEIRNVGDSVKINEIGKISVNDYTKYEAITWQKLDSAQKILTIDQAKSFSFTIDDIDTAQMNPKIMNAAMTEAAYEIADVVDQRIASFYKDAGITNTTNMGSVTTAVTVTSGSVIKVLSFASRYMSENNVPQANRFIVVPPWFHQKLLLAEIGGISATAVPKVFDDGAMTSGYIGDALGFRVIVSNNVAEAATGVSAIMAFNNTAIAYAGQISKIEAVKRESYFDQGVKGLYLYGAKVVRPEALCTLYLSEGSE
;
A
#
# COMPACT_ATOMS: atom_id res chain seq x y z
N MET A 1 -43.44 2.01 -6.47
CA MET A 1 -42.01 1.60 -6.33
C MET A 1 -41.18 2.86 -6.45
N GLY A 2 -40.72 3.34 -5.32
CA GLY A 2 -40.00 4.63 -5.27
C GLY A 2 -38.60 4.49 -5.88
N LEU A 3 -38.18 5.51 -6.56
CA LEU A 3 -36.83 5.69 -7.14
C LEU A 3 -35.72 5.65 -6.08
N GLU A 4 -36.07 5.64 -4.80
CA GLU A 4 -35.16 5.67 -3.65
C GLU A 4 -34.25 4.43 -3.55
N ASN A 5 -34.69 3.27 -4.03
CA ASN A 5 -33.87 2.05 -3.99
C ASN A 5 -32.87 1.93 -5.16
N PHE A 6 -32.98 2.75 -6.19
CA PHE A 6 -32.10 2.68 -7.38
C PHE A 6 -30.84 3.53 -7.24
N ILE A 7 -30.92 4.66 -6.54
CA ILE A 7 -29.86 5.62 -6.42
C ILE A 7 -28.66 5.10 -5.63
N PRO A 8 -28.82 4.48 -4.45
CA PRO A 8 -27.72 3.96 -3.65
C PRO A 8 -26.89 2.88 -4.36
N ILE A 9 -27.55 2.01 -5.10
CA ILE A 9 -26.87 0.90 -5.81
C ILE A 9 -25.98 1.41 -6.95
N ILE A 10 -26.49 2.36 -7.72
CA ILE A 10 -25.74 2.95 -8.85
C ILE A 10 -24.53 3.75 -8.34
N TRP A 11 -24.70 4.48 -7.26
CA TRP A 11 -23.62 5.27 -6.67
C TRP A 11 -22.54 4.39 -6.03
N SER A 12 -22.94 3.34 -5.33
CA SER A 12 -22.04 2.35 -4.77
C SER A 12 -21.13 1.74 -5.84
N SER A 13 -21.68 1.32 -6.97
CA SER A 13 -20.90 0.73 -8.07
C SER A 13 -19.91 1.73 -8.67
N LYS A 14 -20.33 2.98 -8.87
CA LYS A 14 -19.43 4.01 -9.41
C LYS A 14 -18.31 4.36 -8.45
N LEU A 15 -18.61 4.52 -7.17
CA LEU A 15 -17.62 4.80 -6.13
C LEU A 15 -16.60 3.68 -6.02
N PHE A 16 -17.05 2.42 -6.00
CA PHE A 16 -16.19 1.25 -5.89
C PHE A 16 -15.17 1.17 -7.04
N VAL A 17 -15.62 1.35 -8.29
CA VAL A 17 -14.72 1.33 -9.47
C VAL A 17 -13.67 2.45 -9.39
N ARG A 18 -14.06 3.64 -8.98
CA ARG A 18 -13.14 4.77 -8.83
C ARG A 18 -12.13 4.53 -7.71
N LEU A 19 -12.58 4.04 -6.57
CA LEU A 19 -11.75 3.73 -5.42
C LEU A 19 -10.65 2.73 -5.78
N GLN A 20 -10.97 1.63 -6.47
CA GLN A 20 -9.99 0.63 -6.90
C GLN A 20 -8.89 1.21 -7.79
N LYS A 21 -9.22 2.12 -8.68
CA LYS A 21 -8.24 2.74 -9.59
C LYS A 21 -7.33 3.77 -8.91
N ALA A 22 -7.79 4.39 -7.82
CA ALA A 22 -7.06 5.43 -7.11
C ALA A 22 -6.07 4.88 -6.06
N LEU A 23 -6.27 3.64 -5.57
CA LEU A 23 -5.40 3.03 -4.56
C LEU A 23 -4.07 2.60 -5.17
N VAL A 24 -2.96 3.14 -4.66
CA VAL A 24 -1.60 2.74 -5.03
C VAL A 24 -1.14 1.60 -4.13
N PHE A 25 -0.98 1.82 -2.83
CA PHE A 25 -0.53 0.81 -1.89
C PHE A 25 -1.50 -0.37 -1.81
N ALA A 26 -2.80 -0.12 -1.75
CA ALA A 26 -3.80 -1.17 -1.67
C ALA A 26 -3.85 -2.09 -2.91
N SER A 27 -3.36 -1.64 -4.07
CA SER A 27 -3.23 -2.48 -5.26
C SER A 27 -1.98 -3.37 -5.25
N LEU A 28 -0.98 -3.04 -4.42
CA LEU A 28 0.30 -3.73 -4.34
C LEU A 28 0.36 -4.77 -3.21
N VAL A 29 -0.58 -4.71 -2.28
CA VAL A 29 -0.69 -5.62 -1.13
C VAL A 29 -1.62 -6.80 -1.41
N ASP A 30 -1.59 -7.80 -0.56
CA ASP A 30 -2.45 -8.99 -0.68
C ASP A 30 -3.90 -8.67 -0.31
N ARG A 31 -4.82 -8.93 -1.24
CA ARG A 31 -6.26 -8.67 -1.12
C ARG A 31 -7.12 -9.94 -1.11
N GLN A 32 -6.52 -11.11 -0.93
CA GLN A 32 -7.23 -12.38 -1.01
C GLN A 32 -8.33 -12.53 0.04
N TYR A 33 -8.26 -11.76 1.12
CA TYR A 33 -9.18 -11.84 2.26
C TYR A 33 -10.40 -10.93 2.16
N GLU A 34 -10.57 -10.14 1.10
CA GLU A 34 -11.69 -9.18 0.97
C GLU A 34 -13.08 -9.82 0.96
N GLY A 35 -13.23 -11.03 0.43
CA GLY A 35 -14.51 -11.72 0.34
C GLY A 35 -15.04 -12.34 1.65
N GLU A 36 -14.20 -12.45 2.66
CA GLU A 36 -14.51 -13.14 3.92
C GLU A 36 -15.08 -12.22 5.00
N ILE A 37 -15.00 -10.90 4.81
CA ILE A 37 -15.29 -9.89 5.82
C ILE A 37 -16.52 -9.08 5.41
N ARG A 38 -17.47 -8.89 6.34
CA ARG A 38 -18.72 -8.18 6.09
C ARG A 38 -19.00 -7.02 7.05
N ASN A 39 -18.50 -7.07 8.30
CA ASN A 39 -18.80 -6.10 9.33
C ASN A 39 -17.57 -5.58 10.06
N VAL A 40 -17.73 -4.44 10.76
CA VAL A 40 -16.72 -3.94 11.72
C VAL A 40 -16.54 -4.97 12.83
N GLY A 41 -15.29 -5.29 13.14
CA GLY A 41 -14.97 -6.28 14.18
C GLY A 41 -14.80 -7.70 13.64
N ASP A 42 -15.17 -7.95 12.38
CA ASP A 42 -14.85 -9.23 11.74
C ASP A 42 -13.34 -9.44 11.70
N SER A 43 -12.93 -10.67 11.89
CA SER A 43 -11.52 -11.03 11.90
C SER A 43 -11.27 -12.28 11.08
N VAL A 44 -10.26 -12.23 10.24
CA VAL A 44 -9.76 -13.39 9.49
C VAL A 44 -8.51 -13.92 10.16
N LYS A 45 -8.50 -15.20 10.43
CA LYS A 45 -7.36 -15.90 11.02
C LYS A 45 -6.46 -16.44 9.92
N ILE A 46 -5.28 -15.85 9.81
CA ILE A 46 -4.25 -16.28 8.87
C ILE A 46 -3.31 -17.25 9.60
N ASN A 47 -3.37 -18.53 9.22
CA ASN A 47 -2.55 -19.55 9.83
C ASN A 47 -1.22 -19.64 9.09
N GLU A 48 -0.14 -19.63 9.86
CA GLU A 48 1.21 -19.85 9.36
C GLU A 48 1.71 -21.21 9.89
N ILE A 49 2.21 -22.06 8.99
CA ILE A 49 2.79 -23.34 9.37
C ILE A 49 4.27 -23.11 9.70
N GLY A 50 4.69 -23.49 10.90
CA GLY A 50 6.07 -23.40 11.32
C GLY A 50 7.02 -24.27 10.48
N LYS A 51 8.31 -23.94 10.52
CA LYS A 51 9.34 -24.67 9.78
C LYS A 51 9.40 -26.13 10.23
N ILE A 52 9.36 -27.05 9.28
CA ILE A 52 9.55 -28.49 9.53
C ILE A 52 11.06 -28.77 9.56
N SER A 53 11.53 -29.43 10.64
CA SER A 53 12.90 -29.88 10.74
C SER A 53 13.08 -31.20 9.97
N VAL A 54 14.08 -31.25 9.12
CA VAL A 54 14.49 -32.46 8.43
C VAL A 54 15.68 -33.05 9.21
N ASN A 55 15.54 -34.26 9.68
CA ASN A 55 16.58 -34.98 10.44
C ASN A 55 17.17 -36.07 9.55
N ASP A 56 18.44 -36.40 9.80
CA ASP A 56 19.10 -37.51 9.13
C ASP A 56 18.48 -38.84 9.60
N TYR A 57 18.29 -39.74 8.65
CA TYR A 57 17.76 -41.07 8.93
C TYR A 57 18.91 -42.06 9.15
N THR A 58 18.93 -42.69 10.32
CA THR A 58 19.83 -43.80 10.61
C THR A 58 19.01 -45.09 10.64
N LYS A 59 19.53 -46.13 9.96
CA LYS A 59 18.86 -47.41 9.88
C LYS A 59 18.75 -48.04 11.28
N TYR A 60 17.55 -48.51 11.67
CA TYR A 60 17.16 -49.08 12.96
C TYR A 60 17.04 -48.07 14.13
N GLU A 61 17.11 -46.81 13.93
CA GLU A 61 16.79 -45.78 14.95
C GLU A 61 15.36 -45.28 14.83
N ALA A 62 14.74 -44.96 15.97
CA ALA A 62 13.40 -44.43 16.02
C ALA A 62 13.38 -42.99 15.51
N ILE A 63 12.42 -42.67 14.64
CA ILE A 63 12.19 -41.30 14.12
C ILE A 63 11.51 -40.48 15.20
N THR A 64 12.06 -39.29 15.50
CA THR A 64 11.44 -38.29 16.37
C THR A 64 10.39 -37.48 15.61
N TRP A 65 9.16 -37.48 16.10
CA TRP A 65 8.07 -36.75 15.51
C TRP A 65 8.08 -35.32 16.03
N GLN A 66 8.11 -34.34 15.10
CA GLN A 66 7.95 -32.94 15.44
C GLN A 66 6.45 -32.60 15.49
N LYS A 67 6.00 -31.99 16.58
CA LYS A 67 4.67 -31.41 16.65
C LYS A 67 4.67 -30.13 15.83
N LEU A 68 3.76 -30.01 14.86
CA LEU A 68 3.60 -28.80 14.07
C LEU A 68 3.09 -27.68 14.98
N ASP A 69 3.84 -26.62 15.03
CA ASP A 69 3.45 -25.38 15.69
C ASP A 69 2.83 -24.42 14.66
N SER A 70 1.65 -23.91 14.91
CA SER A 70 0.98 -22.97 14.02
C SER A 70 0.91 -21.61 14.69
N ALA A 71 1.63 -20.65 14.15
CA ALA A 71 1.46 -19.25 14.51
C ALA A 71 0.20 -18.72 13.82
N GLN A 72 -0.68 -18.06 14.58
CA GLN A 72 -1.89 -17.49 14.06
C GLN A 72 -1.78 -15.95 14.06
N LYS A 73 -1.94 -15.35 12.89
CA LYS A 73 -2.05 -13.90 12.74
C LYS A 73 -3.49 -13.54 12.43
N ILE A 74 -4.03 -12.57 13.14
CA ILE A 74 -5.43 -12.15 12.99
C ILE A 74 -5.45 -10.81 12.25
N LEU A 75 -6.11 -10.77 11.09
CA LEU A 75 -6.47 -9.54 10.39
C LEU A 75 -7.85 -9.12 10.88
N THR A 76 -7.94 -7.95 11.50
CA THR A 76 -9.21 -7.40 12.01
C THR A 76 -9.59 -6.16 11.21
N ILE A 77 -10.88 -5.99 10.91
CA ILE A 77 -11.45 -4.76 10.39
C ILE A 77 -11.66 -3.79 11.54
N ASP A 78 -10.69 -2.93 11.77
CA ASP A 78 -10.65 -1.98 12.89
C ASP A 78 -10.89 -0.53 12.47
N GLN A 79 -10.89 -0.24 11.16
CA GLN A 79 -11.03 1.10 10.63
C GLN A 79 -12.38 1.29 9.95
N ALA A 80 -13.10 2.33 10.39
CA ALA A 80 -14.31 2.81 9.76
C ALA A 80 -14.12 4.28 9.35
N LYS A 81 -14.30 4.59 8.08
CA LYS A 81 -14.25 5.95 7.56
C LYS A 81 -15.57 6.29 6.90
N SER A 82 -16.06 7.48 7.15
CA SER A 82 -17.29 7.97 6.55
C SER A 82 -17.01 9.24 5.76
N PHE A 83 -17.71 9.39 4.66
CA PHE A 83 -17.82 10.66 3.97
C PHE A 83 -19.28 11.10 3.95
N SER A 84 -19.50 12.40 3.96
CA SER A 84 -20.83 12.98 3.79
C SER A 84 -20.71 14.34 3.12
N PHE A 85 -21.61 14.61 2.21
CA PHE A 85 -21.78 15.93 1.62
C PHE A 85 -23.27 16.20 1.37
N THR A 86 -23.63 17.47 1.31
CA THR A 86 -25.01 17.92 1.10
C THR A 86 -25.10 18.79 -0.12
N ILE A 87 -26.26 18.74 -0.76
CA ILE A 87 -26.60 19.54 -1.94
C ILE A 87 -27.95 20.16 -1.66
N ASP A 88 -28.02 21.49 -1.73
CA ASP A 88 -29.26 22.25 -1.55
C ASP A 88 -30.27 21.95 -2.68
N ASP A 89 -31.57 21.87 -2.35
CA ASP A 89 -32.61 21.61 -3.33
C ASP A 89 -32.71 22.71 -4.39
N ILE A 90 -32.36 23.96 -4.06
CA ILE A 90 -32.31 25.06 -5.00
C ILE A 90 -31.18 24.89 -6.00
N ASP A 91 -30.02 24.48 -5.50
CA ASP A 91 -28.85 24.19 -6.33
C ASP A 91 -29.11 22.93 -7.18
N THR A 92 -29.82 21.93 -6.67
CA THR A 92 -30.18 20.71 -7.40
C THR A 92 -31.02 21.04 -8.66
N ALA A 93 -31.96 22.00 -8.57
CA ALA A 93 -32.75 22.43 -9.72
C ALA A 93 -31.94 23.14 -10.81
N GLN A 94 -30.78 23.71 -10.46
CA GLN A 94 -29.87 24.42 -11.36
C GLN A 94 -28.63 23.61 -11.72
N MET A 95 -28.39 22.48 -11.04
CA MET A 95 -27.17 21.70 -11.14
C MET A 95 -27.05 20.87 -12.42
N ASN A 96 -25.87 20.99 -13.00
CA ASN A 96 -25.41 20.07 -14.02
C ASN A 96 -25.08 18.71 -13.34
N PRO A 97 -25.58 17.55 -13.83
CA PRO A 97 -25.28 16.21 -13.31
C PRO A 97 -23.79 15.91 -13.16
N LYS A 98 -22.94 16.69 -13.80
CA LYS A 98 -21.47 16.58 -13.72
C LYS A 98 -20.91 16.91 -12.34
N ILE A 99 -21.57 17.78 -11.56
CA ILE A 99 -21.07 18.18 -10.23
C ILE A 99 -21.21 17.03 -9.23
N MET A 100 -22.31 16.27 -9.26
CA MET A 100 -22.48 15.08 -8.44
C MET A 100 -21.40 14.04 -8.72
N ASN A 101 -21.09 13.80 -10.00
CA ASN A 101 -20.04 12.87 -10.38
C ASN A 101 -18.64 13.36 -9.93
N ALA A 102 -18.40 14.66 -9.94
CA ALA A 102 -17.15 15.25 -9.45
C ALA A 102 -17.03 15.09 -7.93
N ALA A 103 -18.08 15.38 -7.16
CA ALA A 103 -18.10 15.21 -5.72
C ALA A 103 -17.89 13.73 -5.29
N MET A 104 -18.51 12.78 -6.00
CA MET A 104 -18.30 11.37 -5.77
C MET A 104 -16.88 10.91 -6.12
N THR A 105 -16.29 11.52 -7.15
CA THR A 105 -14.89 11.23 -7.54
C THR A 105 -13.93 11.73 -6.47
N GLU A 106 -14.16 12.93 -5.96
CA GLU A 106 -13.34 13.51 -4.89
C GLU A 106 -13.46 12.69 -3.59
N ALA A 107 -14.68 12.32 -3.20
CA ALA A 107 -14.88 11.45 -2.03
C ALA A 107 -14.17 10.10 -2.17
N ALA A 108 -14.17 9.52 -3.36
CA ALA A 108 -13.44 8.28 -3.63
C ALA A 108 -11.93 8.47 -3.53
N TYR A 109 -11.41 9.61 -4.04
CA TYR A 109 -10.00 9.95 -3.96
C TYR A 109 -9.54 10.14 -2.50
N GLU A 110 -10.30 10.89 -1.70
CA GLU A 110 -9.99 11.13 -0.29
C GLU A 110 -9.98 9.84 0.55
N ILE A 111 -10.92 8.92 0.31
CA ILE A 111 -10.91 7.60 0.97
C ILE A 111 -9.67 6.80 0.54
N ALA A 112 -9.34 6.83 -0.74
CA ALA A 112 -8.17 6.15 -1.27
C ALA A 112 -6.88 6.67 -0.63
N ASP A 113 -6.77 8.00 -0.48
CA ASP A 113 -5.62 8.64 0.15
C ASP A 113 -5.47 8.22 1.63
N VAL A 114 -6.56 8.21 2.40
CA VAL A 114 -6.54 7.77 3.80
C VAL A 114 -6.10 6.30 3.93
N VAL A 115 -6.55 5.43 3.02
CA VAL A 115 -6.14 4.02 3.01
C VAL A 115 -4.65 3.90 2.69
N ASP A 116 -4.17 4.61 1.67
CA ASP A 116 -2.76 4.62 1.29
C ASP A 116 -1.86 5.11 2.42
N GLN A 117 -2.22 6.19 3.09
CA GLN A 117 -1.49 6.71 4.26
C GLN A 117 -1.47 5.69 5.40
N ARG A 118 -2.56 4.96 5.63
CA ARG A 118 -2.61 3.90 6.64
C ARG A 118 -1.64 2.77 6.32
N ILE A 119 -1.62 2.30 5.07
CA ILE A 119 -0.68 1.25 4.65
C ILE A 119 0.75 1.76 4.70
N ALA A 120 1.01 3.00 4.25
CA ALA A 120 2.32 3.64 4.37
C ALA A 120 2.81 3.72 5.82
N SER A 121 1.92 3.82 6.81
CA SER A 121 2.30 3.87 8.23
C SER A 121 2.90 2.57 8.79
N PHE A 122 2.77 1.44 8.08
CA PHE A 122 3.35 0.16 8.47
C PHE A 122 4.87 0.05 8.28
N TYR A 123 5.52 1.12 7.85
CA TYR A 123 6.98 1.17 7.83
C TYR A 123 7.62 0.84 9.19
N LYS A 124 6.88 1.06 10.29
CA LYS A 124 7.30 0.76 11.67
C LYS A 124 7.35 -0.73 11.97
N ASP A 125 6.57 -1.52 11.25
CA ASP A 125 6.40 -2.95 11.49
C ASP A 125 7.30 -3.80 10.56
N ALA A 126 8.28 -3.17 9.92
CA ALA A 126 9.24 -3.85 9.07
C ALA A 126 10.14 -4.79 9.88
N GLY A 127 10.26 -6.03 9.40
CA GLY A 127 11.18 -7.01 9.99
C GLY A 127 12.61 -6.88 9.46
N ILE A 128 12.79 -6.30 8.27
CA ILE A 128 14.10 -6.05 7.69
C ILE A 128 14.51 -4.61 7.95
N THR A 129 15.44 -4.42 8.88
CA THR A 129 16.00 -3.12 9.25
C THR A 129 17.51 -3.21 9.41
N ASN A 130 18.24 -2.23 8.91
CA ASN A 130 19.69 -2.11 9.11
C ASN A 130 20.08 -0.64 9.24
N THR A 131 20.38 -0.21 10.45
CA THR A 131 20.64 1.19 10.76
C THR A 131 21.86 1.78 10.02
N THR A 132 22.84 0.93 9.69
CA THR A 132 24.07 1.38 9.02
C THR A 132 23.83 1.69 7.53
N ASN A 133 23.08 0.85 6.83
CA ASN A 133 22.93 0.93 5.37
C ASN A 133 21.56 1.46 4.93
N MET A 134 20.56 1.36 5.81
CA MET A 134 19.16 1.71 5.53
C MET A 134 18.67 2.86 6.43
N GLY A 135 19.51 3.27 7.38
CA GLY A 135 19.19 4.35 8.32
C GLY A 135 18.24 3.96 9.42
N SER A 136 17.92 4.94 10.25
CA SER A 136 16.90 4.89 11.30
C SER A 136 16.16 6.23 11.35
N VAL A 137 15.13 6.31 12.16
CA VAL A 137 14.37 7.56 12.37
C VAL A 137 15.28 8.70 12.86
N THR A 138 16.29 8.36 13.70
CA THR A 138 17.22 9.34 14.27
C THR A 138 18.45 9.57 13.41
N THR A 139 18.84 8.60 12.58
CA THR A 139 20.04 8.64 11.74
C THR A 139 19.66 8.20 10.33
N ALA A 140 19.07 9.10 9.58
CA ALA A 140 18.73 8.84 8.20
C ALA A 140 19.97 8.77 7.30
N VAL A 141 19.89 7.94 6.26
CA VAL A 141 20.92 7.90 5.23
C VAL A 141 20.65 9.03 4.23
N THR A 142 21.63 9.93 4.08
CA THR A 142 21.54 11.00 3.08
C THR A 142 21.79 10.44 1.69
N VAL A 143 20.86 10.69 0.78
CA VAL A 143 20.86 10.14 -0.57
C VAL A 143 21.20 11.24 -1.58
N THR A 144 22.26 11.01 -2.35
CA THR A 144 22.67 11.81 -3.51
C THR A 144 22.50 10.97 -4.79
N SER A 145 22.63 11.59 -5.95
CA SER A 145 22.60 10.87 -7.24
C SER A 145 23.66 9.74 -7.30
N GLY A 146 24.83 9.91 -6.71
CA GLY A 146 25.87 8.89 -6.66
C GLY A 146 25.63 7.73 -5.69
N SER A 147 24.74 7.90 -4.69
CA SER A 147 24.48 6.88 -3.65
C SER A 147 23.13 6.17 -3.78
N VAL A 148 22.20 6.68 -4.58
CA VAL A 148 20.83 6.19 -4.68
C VAL A 148 20.74 4.71 -5.11
N ILE A 149 21.54 4.30 -6.10
CA ILE A 149 21.60 2.91 -6.59
C ILE A 149 22.19 1.99 -5.52
N LYS A 150 23.19 2.46 -4.77
CA LYS A 150 23.81 1.71 -3.67
C LYS A 150 22.79 1.41 -2.56
N VAL A 151 21.97 2.39 -2.17
CA VAL A 151 20.92 2.22 -1.17
C VAL A 151 19.87 1.22 -1.64
N LEU A 152 19.45 1.31 -2.90
CA LEU A 152 18.50 0.37 -3.49
C LEU A 152 19.08 -1.06 -3.54
N SER A 153 20.38 -1.20 -3.84
CA SER A 153 21.05 -2.50 -3.85
C SER A 153 21.11 -3.16 -2.47
N PHE A 154 21.24 -2.37 -1.40
CA PHE A 154 21.16 -2.90 -0.04
C PHE A 154 19.77 -3.47 0.28
N ALA A 155 18.71 -2.75 -0.10
CA ALA A 155 17.34 -3.28 0.09
C ALA A 155 17.16 -4.61 -0.65
N SER A 156 17.59 -4.70 -1.91
CA SER A 156 17.52 -5.94 -2.70
C SER A 156 18.33 -7.09 -2.06
N ARG A 157 19.52 -6.79 -1.57
CA ARG A 157 20.39 -7.75 -0.88
C ARG A 157 19.72 -8.28 0.38
N TYR A 158 19.29 -7.40 1.29
CA TYR A 158 18.70 -7.84 2.57
C TYR A 158 17.40 -8.62 2.38
N MET A 159 16.55 -8.25 1.43
CA MET A 159 15.38 -9.05 1.10
C MET A 159 15.75 -10.44 0.56
N SER A 160 16.83 -10.54 -0.21
CA SER A 160 17.31 -11.82 -0.74
C SER A 160 17.95 -12.69 0.35
N GLU A 161 18.70 -12.11 1.29
CA GLU A 161 19.23 -12.80 2.47
C GLU A 161 18.12 -13.37 3.37
N ASN A 162 16.96 -12.72 3.41
CA ASN A 162 15.75 -13.20 4.11
C ASN A 162 14.88 -14.15 3.27
N ASN A 163 15.38 -14.65 2.14
CA ASN A 163 14.68 -15.58 1.25
C ASN A 163 13.34 -15.04 0.70
N VAL A 164 13.17 -13.73 0.61
CA VAL A 164 11.97 -13.14 -0.01
C VAL A 164 12.01 -13.42 -1.52
N PRO A 165 10.90 -13.90 -2.14
CA PRO A 165 10.85 -14.12 -3.59
C PRO A 165 11.17 -12.85 -4.37
N GLN A 166 11.91 -12.97 -5.48
CA GLN A 166 12.21 -11.80 -6.34
C GLN A 166 10.98 -11.33 -7.12
N ALA A 167 10.05 -12.23 -7.42
CA ALA A 167 8.80 -11.89 -8.06
C ALA A 167 7.92 -11.02 -7.14
N ASN A 168 7.25 -10.04 -7.72
CA ASN A 168 6.31 -9.15 -7.02
C ASN A 168 6.94 -8.38 -5.84
N ARG A 169 8.19 -7.95 -6.00
CA ARG A 169 8.80 -6.97 -5.09
C ARG A 169 8.47 -5.56 -5.57
N PHE A 170 7.96 -4.76 -4.69
CA PHE A 170 7.61 -3.36 -4.92
C PHE A 170 8.45 -2.45 -4.04
N ILE A 171 8.77 -1.29 -4.54
CA ILE A 171 9.31 -0.19 -3.75
C ILE A 171 8.54 1.08 -4.07
N VAL A 172 8.01 1.73 -3.04
CA VAL A 172 7.27 2.98 -3.19
C VAL A 172 8.18 4.12 -2.75
N VAL A 173 8.46 5.02 -3.67
CA VAL A 173 9.44 6.09 -3.48
C VAL A 173 8.81 7.47 -3.60
N PRO A 174 9.31 8.49 -2.90
CA PRO A 174 8.89 9.87 -3.09
C PRO A 174 9.46 10.45 -4.39
N PRO A 175 8.86 11.54 -4.93
CA PRO A 175 9.31 12.16 -6.19
C PRO A 175 10.78 12.60 -6.18
N TRP A 176 11.31 13.09 -5.06
CA TRP A 176 12.71 13.50 -4.96
C TRP A 176 13.67 12.32 -5.13
N PHE A 177 13.32 11.15 -4.60
CA PHE A 177 14.15 9.94 -4.78
C PHE A 177 14.15 9.48 -6.24
N HIS A 178 13.01 9.56 -6.91
CA HIS A 178 12.92 9.30 -8.34
C HIS A 178 13.81 10.25 -9.16
N GLN A 179 13.80 11.56 -8.83
CA GLN A 179 14.69 12.52 -9.47
C GLN A 179 16.17 12.11 -9.31
N LYS A 180 16.60 11.70 -8.10
CA LYS A 180 17.96 11.22 -7.86
C LYS A 180 18.30 9.96 -8.66
N LEU A 181 17.33 9.04 -8.84
CA LEU A 181 17.52 7.87 -9.70
C LEU A 181 17.78 8.27 -11.16
N LEU A 182 17.01 9.20 -11.70
CA LEU A 182 17.21 9.71 -13.07
C LEU A 182 18.55 10.41 -13.23
N LEU A 183 18.95 11.21 -12.25
CA LEU A 183 20.26 11.90 -12.27
C LEU A 183 21.43 10.92 -12.16
N ALA A 184 21.29 9.84 -11.40
CA ALA A 184 22.28 8.78 -11.30
C ALA A 184 22.51 8.06 -12.65
N GLU A 185 21.44 7.89 -13.42
CA GLU A 185 21.50 7.29 -14.75
C GLU A 185 22.21 8.21 -15.77
N ILE A 186 21.98 9.53 -15.66
CA ILE A 186 22.53 10.51 -16.59
C ILE A 186 23.98 10.90 -16.23
N GLY A 187 24.33 10.93 -14.95
CA GLY A 187 25.50 11.68 -14.44
C GLY A 187 26.75 10.90 -14.16
N GLY A 188 26.82 9.59 -14.34
CA GLY A 188 27.92 8.92 -13.68
C GLY A 188 28.75 7.88 -14.40
N ILE A 189 28.34 7.31 -15.52
CA ILE A 189 29.17 6.30 -16.20
C ILE A 189 28.92 6.39 -17.71
N SER A 190 30.03 6.50 -18.46
CA SER A 190 30.10 6.46 -19.93
C SER A 190 28.94 5.64 -20.52
N ALA A 191 28.22 6.22 -21.46
CA ALA A 191 27.03 5.71 -22.14
C ALA A 191 27.09 4.26 -22.72
N THR A 192 28.19 3.57 -22.47
CA THR A 192 28.48 2.23 -23.01
C THR A 192 28.39 1.11 -21.94
N ALA A 193 28.26 1.43 -20.65
CA ALA A 193 28.41 0.44 -19.58
C ALA A 193 27.31 0.44 -18.51
N VAL A 194 26.23 1.22 -18.67
CA VAL A 194 25.08 1.15 -17.73
C VAL A 194 24.11 0.10 -18.25
N PRO A 195 23.87 -1.02 -17.52
CA PRO A 195 22.69 -1.81 -17.75
C PRO A 195 21.50 -0.85 -17.62
N LYS A 196 20.59 -0.81 -18.59
CA LYS A 196 19.34 -0.05 -18.49
C LYS A 196 18.71 -0.39 -17.14
N VAL A 197 18.73 0.53 -16.20
CA VAL A 197 18.15 0.35 -14.88
C VAL A 197 16.63 0.29 -15.00
N PHE A 198 16.10 0.83 -16.09
CA PHE A 198 14.70 0.84 -16.43
C PHE A 198 14.49 0.16 -17.79
N ASP A 199 13.78 -0.93 -17.80
CA ASP A 199 13.27 -1.55 -19.02
C ASP A 199 11.99 -0.81 -19.45
N ASP A 200 11.80 -0.58 -20.77
CA ASP A 200 10.77 0.24 -21.43
C ASP A 200 9.36 0.17 -20.77
N GLY A 201 9.16 0.90 -19.68
CA GLY A 201 7.86 1.05 -19.04
C GLY A 201 7.27 2.43 -19.29
N ALA A 202 6.25 2.53 -20.15
CA ALA A 202 5.49 3.76 -20.30
C ALA A 202 4.95 4.24 -18.96
N MET A 203 5.18 5.52 -18.63
CA MET A 203 4.68 6.23 -17.46
C MET A 203 3.14 6.24 -17.40
N THR A 204 2.53 5.11 -17.08
CA THR A 204 1.09 5.05 -16.84
C THR A 204 0.88 4.63 -15.39
N SER A 205 0.29 5.50 -14.59
CA SER A 205 -0.05 5.27 -13.17
C SER A 205 1.11 5.14 -12.15
N GLY A 206 2.13 6.01 -12.21
CA GLY A 206 3.19 6.07 -11.18
C GLY A 206 4.25 4.96 -11.25
N TYR A 207 4.08 3.97 -12.13
CA TYR A 207 5.08 2.96 -12.40
C TYR A 207 6.18 3.55 -13.30
N ILE A 208 7.44 3.44 -12.86
CA ILE A 208 8.58 4.00 -13.56
C ILE A 208 9.36 2.93 -14.32
N GLY A 209 9.35 1.71 -13.83
CA GLY A 209 10.11 0.60 -14.38
C GLY A 209 10.63 -0.34 -13.31
N ASP A 210 11.34 -1.37 -13.72
CA ASP A 210 11.98 -2.33 -12.82
C ASP A 210 13.44 -1.92 -12.59
N ALA A 211 13.82 -1.79 -11.32
CA ALA A 211 15.18 -1.47 -10.91
C ALA A 211 15.66 -2.47 -9.86
N LEU A 212 16.78 -3.16 -10.12
CA LEU A 212 17.42 -4.11 -9.20
C LEU A 212 16.46 -5.16 -8.61
N GLY A 213 15.48 -5.61 -9.41
CA GLY A 213 14.47 -6.59 -9.01
C GLY A 213 13.26 -6.02 -8.25
N PHE A 214 13.14 -4.70 -8.17
CA PHE A 214 11.95 -4.01 -7.66
C PHE A 214 11.16 -3.35 -8.77
N ARG A 215 9.85 -3.41 -8.66
CA ARG A 215 8.96 -2.49 -9.35
C ARG A 215 8.94 -1.16 -8.59
N VAL A 216 9.45 -0.10 -9.23
CA VAL A 216 9.54 1.23 -8.63
C VAL A 216 8.26 2.01 -8.93
N ILE A 217 7.61 2.48 -7.88
CA ILE A 217 6.37 3.26 -7.98
C ILE A 217 6.56 4.57 -7.22
N VAL A 218 6.20 5.68 -7.85
CA VAL A 218 6.25 7.00 -7.20
C VAL A 218 4.92 7.29 -6.53
N SER A 219 5.00 7.73 -5.28
CA SER A 219 3.84 8.21 -4.53
C SER A 219 4.22 9.38 -3.62
N ASN A 220 3.32 10.35 -3.51
CA ASN A 220 3.43 11.42 -2.53
C ASN A 220 3.00 10.98 -1.11
N ASN A 221 2.41 9.77 -0.98
CA ASN A 221 1.94 9.21 0.29
C ASN A 221 3.03 8.40 1.02
N VAL A 222 4.29 8.54 0.62
CA VAL A 222 5.40 7.97 1.39
C VAL A 222 5.44 8.63 2.77
N ALA A 223 5.44 7.81 3.82
CA ALA A 223 5.41 8.31 5.19
C ALA A 223 6.68 9.08 5.53
N GLU A 224 6.53 10.19 6.24
CA GLU A 224 7.63 10.94 6.83
C GLU A 224 7.82 10.45 8.28
N ALA A 225 8.96 9.83 8.57
CA ALA A 225 9.24 9.28 9.89
C ALA A 225 9.70 10.35 10.89
N ALA A 226 10.38 11.38 10.39
CA ALA A 226 10.79 12.59 11.10
C ALA A 226 10.95 13.70 10.07
N THR A 227 11.05 14.95 10.51
CA THR A 227 11.21 16.10 9.60
C THR A 227 12.36 15.90 8.62
N GLY A 228 12.06 15.84 7.33
CA GLY A 228 13.02 15.60 6.27
C GLY A 228 13.51 14.13 6.13
N VAL A 229 12.89 13.19 6.86
CA VAL A 229 13.23 11.77 6.78
C VAL A 229 12.06 10.98 6.19
N SER A 230 12.19 10.57 4.96
CA SER A 230 11.21 9.72 4.28
C SER A 230 11.41 8.25 4.65
N ALA A 231 10.33 7.56 5.04
CA ALA A 231 10.32 6.12 5.29
C ALA A 231 9.88 5.40 4.00
N ILE A 232 10.85 5.02 3.19
CA ILE A 232 10.61 4.31 1.94
C ILE A 232 10.42 2.83 2.24
N MET A 233 9.28 2.27 1.79
CA MET A 233 8.97 0.86 1.98
C MET A 233 9.28 0.06 0.72
N ALA A 234 10.06 -1.01 0.90
CA ALA A 234 10.24 -2.06 -0.09
C ALA A 234 9.64 -3.36 0.45
N PHE A 235 8.73 -3.97 -0.28
CA PHE A 235 7.98 -5.12 0.20
C PHE A 235 7.59 -6.07 -0.94
N ASN A 236 7.32 -7.30 -0.55
CA ASN A 236 6.63 -8.26 -1.43
C ASN A 236 5.12 -8.17 -1.18
N ASN A 237 4.30 -8.42 -2.20
CA ASN A 237 2.84 -8.31 -2.06
C ASN A 237 2.27 -9.14 -0.89
N THR A 238 2.90 -10.26 -0.53
CA THR A 238 2.48 -11.13 0.58
C THR A 238 2.84 -10.59 1.96
N ALA A 239 3.57 -9.47 2.05
CA ALA A 239 4.01 -8.90 3.33
C ALA A 239 2.84 -8.30 4.13
N ILE A 240 1.93 -7.64 3.43
CA ILE A 240 0.82 -6.88 4.02
C ILE A 240 -0.49 -7.45 3.47
N ALA A 241 -1.39 -7.85 4.36
CA ALA A 241 -2.76 -8.20 4.01
C ALA A 241 -3.66 -6.98 4.21
N TYR A 242 -4.50 -6.74 3.22
CA TYR A 242 -5.49 -5.68 3.21
C TYR A 242 -6.85 -6.24 2.86
N ALA A 243 -7.88 -5.75 3.54
CA ALA A 243 -9.26 -6.04 3.20
C ALA A 243 -10.11 -4.78 3.42
N GLY A 244 -10.84 -4.38 2.40
CA GLY A 244 -11.68 -3.20 2.42
C GLY A 244 -13.02 -3.44 1.76
N GLN A 245 -14.07 -2.84 2.32
CA GLN A 245 -15.42 -2.95 1.82
C GLN A 245 -16.19 -1.66 1.99
N ILE A 246 -16.95 -1.28 0.96
CA ILE A 246 -17.98 -0.25 1.08
C ILE A 246 -19.17 -0.89 1.77
N SER A 247 -19.41 -0.49 3.02
CA SER A 247 -20.49 -1.08 3.81
C SER A 247 -21.86 -0.50 3.42
N LYS A 248 -21.94 0.82 3.22
CA LYS A 248 -23.22 1.49 2.99
C LYS A 248 -23.03 2.83 2.29
N ILE A 249 -23.86 3.11 1.31
CA ILE A 249 -24.03 4.45 0.74
C ILE A 249 -25.52 4.78 0.77
N GLU A 250 -25.87 5.90 1.37
CA GLU A 250 -27.25 6.36 1.51
C GLU A 250 -27.39 7.80 1.03
N ALA A 251 -28.47 8.04 0.29
CA ALA A 251 -28.97 9.39 0.05
C ALA A 251 -30.08 9.65 1.07
N VAL A 252 -29.97 10.70 1.85
CA VAL A 252 -30.90 11.04 2.93
C VAL A 252 -31.36 12.49 2.74
N LYS A 253 -32.67 12.71 2.76
CA LYS A 253 -33.25 14.04 2.88
C LYS A 253 -33.23 14.44 4.35
N ARG A 254 -32.62 15.59 4.66
CA ARG A 254 -32.51 16.05 6.04
C ARG A 254 -33.83 16.72 6.48
N GLU A 255 -34.32 16.36 7.66
CA GLU A 255 -35.62 16.86 8.15
C GLU A 255 -35.65 18.36 8.44
N SER A 256 -34.51 18.93 8.83
CA SER A 256 -34.43 20.35 9.23
C SER A 256 -33.93 21.28 8.14
N TYR A 257 -33.64 20.76 6.94
CA TYR A 257 -33.07 21.54 5.82
C TYR A 257 -33.68 21.08 4.50
N PHE A 258 -33.78 22.00 3.55
CA PHE A 258 -34.19 21.71 2.18
C PHE A 258 -32.99 21.28 1.36
N ASP A 259 -32.36 20.15 1.76
CA ASP A 259 -31.20 19.61 1.08
C ASP A 259 -31.25 18.06 1.03
N GLN A 260 -30.47 17.54 0.09
CA GLN A 260 -30.22 16.12 -0.02
C GLN A 260 -28.77 15.83 0.39
N GLY A 261 -28.60 14.96 1.39
CA GLY A 261 -27.31 14.52 1.85
C GLY A 261 -26.95 13.14 1.28
N VAL A 262 -25.71 12.99 0.85
CA VAL A 262 -25.12 11.69 0.55
C VAL A 262 -24.12 11.35 1.65
N LYS A 263 -24.25 10.17 2.21
CA LYS A 263 -23.30 9.64 3.19
C LYS A 263 -22.87 8.24 2.79
N GLY A 264 -21.59 7.95 2.98
CA GLY A 264 -21.05 6.62 2.74
C GLY A 264 -20.16 6.18 3.90
N LEU A 265 -20.14 4.89 4.14
CA LEU A 265 -19.32 4.23 5.16
C LEU A 265 -18.41 3.23 4.47
N TYR A 266 -17.11 3.40 4.68
CA TYR A 266 -16.07 2.50 4.21
C TYR A 266 -15.39 1.83 5.40
N LEU A 267 -15.34 0.52 5.36
CA LEU A 267 -14.74 -0.33 6.38
C LEU A 267 -13.49 -0.97 5.80
N TYR A 268 -12.40 -0.94 6.54
CA TYR A 268 -11.18 -1.62 6.11
C TYR A 268 -10.33 -2.06 7.29
N GLY A 269 -9.49 -3.02 7.03
CA GLY A 269 -8.41 -3.45 7.90
C GLY A 269 -7.17 -3.76 7.11
N ALA A 270 -6.03 -3.49 7.70
CA ALA A 270 -4.75 -3.85 7.11
C ALA A 270 -3.79 -4.30 8.21
N LYS A 271 -2.95 -5.27 7.90
CA LYS A 271 -1.97 -5.79 8.86
C LYS A 271 -0.74 -6.34 8.15
N VAL A 272 0.43 -6.12 8.75
CA VAL A 272 1.65 -6.80 8.32
C VAL A 272 1.58 -8.26 8.75
N VAL A 273 1.49 -9.15 7.77
CA VAL A 273 1.43 -10.61 7.97
C VAL A 273 2.84 -11.18 7.99
N ARG A 274 3.73 -10.73 7.11
CA ARG A 274 5.11 -11.19 7.02
C ARG A 274 6.09 -10.03 7.17
N PRO A 275 6.49 -9.68 8.41
CA PRO A 275 7.45 -8.61 8.64
C PRO A 275 8.79 -8.86 7.94
N GLU A 276 9.20 -10.11 7.81
CA GLU A 276 10.41 -10.54 7.11
C GLU A 276 10.41 -10.26 5.61
N ALA A 277 9.25 -10.00 5.02
CA ALA A 277 9.10 -9.60 3.61
C ALA A 277 8.88 -8.09 3.43
N LEU A 278 9.01 -7.32 4.51
CA LEU A 278 8.90 -5.86 4.53
C LEU A 278 10.22 -5.24 5.00
N CYS A 279 10.75 -4.36 4.19
CA CYS A 279 11.98 -3.62 4.42
C CYS A 279 11.69 -2.12 4.44
N THR A 280 12.23 -1.40 5.41
CA THR A 280 12.09 0.06 5.50
C THR A 280 13.44 0.74 5.42
N LEU A 281 13.49 1.77 4.58
CA LEU A 281 14.64 2.63 4.37
C LEU A 281 14.32 4.03 4.91
N TYR A 282 15.12 4.53 5.84
CA TYR A 282 15.00 5.88 6.39
C TYR A 282 16.00 6.79 5.69
N LEU A 283 15.49 7.56 4.74
CA LEU A 283 16.31 8.34 3.83
C LEU A 283 16.00 9.83 3.92
N SER A 284 17.03 10.64 3.81
CA SER A 284 16.93 12.09 3.67
C SER A 284 17.48 12.54 2.32
N GLU A 285 16.90 13.61 1.78
CA GLU A 285 17.38 14.20 0.54
C GLU A 285 18.73 14.89 0.77
N GLY A 286 19.75 14.48 0.01
CA GLY A 286 21.07 15.12 0.00
C GLY A 286 21.16 16.22 -1.05
N SER A 287 21.95 17.24 -0.78
CA SER A 287 22.40 18.19 -1.82
C SER A 287 23.29 17.45 -2.84
N GLU A 288 23.24 17.85 -4.09
CA GLU A 288 24.08 17.36 -5.17
C GLU A 288 25.54 17.80 -4.95
#